data_919093ee7065489e04283fe8bea718df
#
_entry.id   919093ee7065489e04283fe8bea718df
#
_cell.length_a   1.000
_cell.length_b   1.000
_cell.length_c   1.000
_cell.angle_alpha   90.00
_cell.angle_beta   90.00
_cell.angle_gamma   90.00
#
_symmetry.space_group_name_H-M   'P 1'
#
loop_
_entity.id
_entity.type
_entity.pdbx_description
1 polymer ?
#
loop_
_entity_poly.entity_id
_entity_poly.type
_entity_poly.pdbx_seq_one_letter_code
_entity_poly.pdbx_strand_id
1 'polypeptide(L)'
;MDIPWYTDAQVMLDAHPELDVVCVCTPNGLHAAQALAAIESGCHVVIEKPMSLTRREGEEVLHAALAHGKQVFCVMQNRYSPPSLWLKEMVESGRLGQIRMVQIQCYWNRDDRYYGKIPWKGTRDLDGGTLFTQFSHFIDIMYWLFGDIHHIQGRFADFNHAHNTDFEDSGLLTFDFVNGGMGSFSFSTAVDRQNYESSLTIIAEHGTVKVGGQYMNEIVHCDISGYEMPELPPSNPANDYGDYKGSAANHGYVFENVVAALSGMERITTNALEGLKVVDIIERMYASASRPMKSVTSS
;
A
#
# COMPACT_ATOMS: atom_id res chain seq x y z
N MET A 1 2.83 15.40 -29.80
CA MET A 1 3.78 14.28 -30.00
C MET A 1 2.94 13.03 -30.14
N ASP A 2 2.99 12.37 -31.30
CA ASP A 2 2.27 11.10 -31.49
C ASP A 2 3.09 10.01 -30.77
N ILE A 3 2.56 9.54 -29.64
CA ILE A 3 3.17 8.44 -28.89
C ILE A 3 2.61 7.14 -29.46
N PRO A 4 3.45 6.18 -29.91
CA PRO A 4 2.98 4.88 -30.37
C PRO A 4 2.26 4.15 -29.23
N TRP A 5 1.23 3.39 -29.57
CA TRP A 5 0.48 2.57 -28.62
C TRP A 5 0.38 1.13 -29.10
N TYR A 6 0.32 0.19 -28.17
CA TYR A 6 0.33 -1.24 -28.43
C TYR A 6 -0.75 -1.92 -27.57
N THR A 7 -1.32 -2.99 -28.08
CA THR A 7 -2.27 -3.83 -27.34
C THR A 7 -1.60 -4.98 -26.59
N ASP A 8 -0.30 -5.18 -26.85
CA ASP A 8 0.50 -6.23 -26.25
C ASP A 8 1.84 -5.63 -25.76
N ALA A 9 2.18 -5.92 -24.51
CA ALA A 9 3.36 -5.36 -23.88
C ALA A 9 4.66 -5.92 -24.49
N GLN A 10 4.70 -7.20 -24.88
CA GLN A 10 5.89 -7.79 -25.47
C GLN A 10 6.18 -7.19 -26.85
N VAL A 11 5.14 -6.98 -27.66
CA VAL A 11 5.27 -6.31 -28.95
C VAL A 11 5.81 -4.89 -28.80
N MET A 12 5.38 -4.17 -27.75
CA MET A 12 5.92 -2.84 -27.42
C MET A 12 7.40 -2.92 -27.05
N LEU A 13 7.78 -3.84 -26.18
CA LEU A 13 9.14 -4.02 -25.71
C LEU A 13 10.09 -4.39 -26.86
N ASP A 14 9.67 -5.29 -27.75
CA ASP A 14 10.44 -5.72 -28.92
C ASP A 14 10.62 -4.58 -29.93
N ALA A 15 9.63 -3.68 -30.05
CA ALA A 15 9.67 -2.52 -30.94
C ALA A 15 10.52 -1.36 -30.38
N HIS A 16 10.77 -1.33 -29.08
CA HIS A 16 11.44 -0.23 -28.37
C HIS A 16 12.57 -0.71 -27.44
N PRO A 17 13.65 -1.31 -28.01
CA PRO A 17 14.78 -1.79 -27.20
C PRO A 17 15.58 -0.67 -26.51
N GLU A 18 15.31 0.60 -26.85
CA GLU A 18 15.89 1.79 -26.25
C GLU A 18 15.24 2.21 -24.91
N LEU A 19 14.17 1.53 -24.49
CA LEU A 19 13.49 1.87 -23.23
C LEU A 19 14.34 1.54 -22.02
N ASP A 20 14.56 2.54 -21.15
CA ASP A 20 15.26 2.36 -19.88
C ASP A 20 14.31 1.90 -18.75
N VAL A 21 13.05 2.37 -18.77
CA VAL A 21 12.10 2.18 -17.68
C VAL A 21 10.70 1.86 -18.23
N VAL A 22 10.06 0.87 -17.64
CA VAL A 22 8.65 0.53 -17.90
C VAL A 22 7.82 0.77 -16.64
N CYS A 23 6.69 1.48 -16.80
CA CYS A 23 5.71 1.67 -15.72
C CYS A 23 4.59 0.65 -15.88
N VAL A 24 4.44 -0.23 -14.87
CA VAL A 24 3.37 -1.24 -14.82
C VAL A 24 2.21 -0.70 -14.00
N CYS A 25 1.09 -0.37 -14.67
CA CYS A 25 -0.11 0.25 -14.09
C CYS A 25 -1.39 -0.51 -14.47
N THR A 26 -1.27 -1.81 -14.64
CA THR A 26 -2.36 -2.72 -15.06
C THR A 26 -3.18 -3.21 -13.87
N PRO A 27 -4.17 -4.12 -14.05
CA PRO A 27 -4.78 -4.83 -12.93
C PRO A 27 -3.74 -5.56 -12.08
N ASN A 28 -3.94 -5.58 -10.75
CA ASN A 28 -2.95 -6.05 -9.78
C ASN A 28 -2.40 -7.45 -10.07
N GLY A 29 -3.27 -8.39 -10.48
CA GLY A 29 -2.86 -9.76 -10.81
C GLY A 29 -1.97 -9.90 -12.05
N LEU A 30 -1.78 -8.82 -12.83
CA LEU A 30 -0.89 -8.81 -13.99
C LEU A 30 0.47 -8.16 -13.71
N HIS A 31 0.62 -7.51 -12.56
CA HIS A 31 1.81 -6.72 -12.24
C HIS A 31 3.10 -7.53 -12.32
N ALA A 32 3.15 -8.68 -11.66
CA ALA A 32 4.36 -9.50 -11.61
C ALA A 32 4.77 -10.00 -13.01
N ALA A 33 3.83 -10.53 -13.80
CA ALA A 33 4.12 -11.04 -15.13
C ALA A 33 4.65 -9.95 -16.07
N GLN A 34 4.07 -8.75 -16.02
CA GLN A 34 4.51 -7.64 -16.85
C GLN A 34 5.83 -7.04 -16.37
N ALA A 35 6.07 -7.02 -15.06
CA ALA A 35 7.36 -6.62 -14.51
C ALA A 35 8.48 -7.58 -14.94
N LEU A 36 8.23 -8.89 -14.92
CA LEU A 36 9.18 -9.89 -15.40
C LEU A 36 9.51 -9.68 -16.88
N ALA A 37 8.51 -9.53 -17.75
CA ALA A 37 8.72 -9.28 -19.18
C ALA A 37 9.58 -8.02 -19.42
N ALA A 38 9.31 -6.93 -18.69
CA ALA A 38 10.09 -5.69 -18.79
C ALA A 38 11.54 -5.87 -18.32
N ILE A 39 11.77 -6.59 -17.20
CA ILE A 39 13.11 -6.88 -16.67
C ILE A 39 13.92 -7.73 -17.65
N GLU A 40 13.31 -8.79 -18.19
CA GLU A 40 13.92 -9.69 -19.18
C GLU A 40 14.25 -8.96 -20.48
N SER A 41 13.46 -7.95 -20.86
CA SER A 41 13.74 -7.06 -22.00
C SER A 41 14.78 -5.98 -21.70
N GLY A 42 15.36 -5.97 -20.49
CA GLY A 42 16.46 -5.07 -20.13
C GLY A 42 16.01 -3.71 -19.56
N CYS A 43 14.78 -3.56 -19.12
CA CYS A 43 14.26 -2.33 -18.52
C CYS A 43 14.30 -2.35 -16.99
N HIS A 44 14.44 -1.18 -16.37
CA HIS A 44 14.05 -0.95 -14.99
C HIS A 44 12.52 -0.88 -14.90
N VAL A 45 11.93 -1.14 -13.73
CA VAL A 45 10.47 -1.17 -13.59
C VAL A 45 10.00 -0.25 -12.48
N VAL A 46 8.99 0.57 -12.78
CA VAL A 46 8.15 1.23 -11.79
C VAL A 46 6.83 0.45 -11.75
N ILE A 47 6.51 -0.15 -10.63
CA ILE A 47 5.35 -1.03 -10.50
C ILE A 47 4.34 -0.43 -9.53
N GLU A 48 3.08 -0.32 -9.98
CA GLU A 48 1.98 0.09 -9.11
C GLU A 48 1.76 -0.93 -7.98
N LYS A 49 1.20 -0.43 -6.91
CA LYS A 49 0.88 -1.26 -5.76
C LYS A 49 -0.44 -2.05 -5.99
N PRO A 50 -0.53 -3.24 -5.43
CA PRO A 50 0.53 -4.03 -4.83
C PRO A 50 1.53 -4.53 -5.88
N MET A 51 2.76 -4.81 -5.48
CA MET A 51 3.80 -5.30 -6.39
C MET A 51 3.40 -6.62 -7.07
N SER A 52 2.66 -7.47 -6.37
CA SER A 52 2.11 -8.76 -6.82
C SER A 52 0.95 -9.15 -5.92
N LEU A 53 0.22 -10.21 -6.25
CA LEU A 53 -0.83 -10.76 -5.40
C LEU A 53 -0.35 -11.93 -4.53
N THR A 54 0.83 -12.48 -4.82
CA THR A 54 1.42 -13.54 -4.02
C THR A 54 2.89 -13.22 -3.71
N ARG A 55 3.35 -13.68 -2.55
CA ARG A 55 4.76 -13.61 -2.16
C ARG A 55 5.65 -14.29 -3.19
N ARG A 56 5.22 -15.44 -3.72
CA ARG A 56 5.98 -16.18 -4.73
C ARG A 56 6.24 -15.35 -5.98
N GLU A 57 5.22 -14.71 -6.54
CA GLU A 57 5.36 -13.82 -7.69
C GLU A 57 6.31 -12.65 -7.38
N GLY A 58 6.18 -12.05 -6.20
CA GLY A 58 7.08 -10.99 -5.76
C GLY A 58 8.54 -11.45 -5.62
N GLU A 59 8.77 -12.68 -5.13
CA GLU A 59 10.11 -13.30 -5.09
C GLU A 59 10.67 -13.53 -6.51
N GLU A 60 9.83 -13.96 -7.45
CA GLU A 60 10.23 -14.13 -8.86
C GLU A 60 10.67 -12.78 -9.48
N VAL A 61 9.92 -11.70 -9.25
CA VAL A 61 10.31 -10.34 -9.70
C VAL A 61 11.60 -9.87 -9.06
N LEU A 62 11.79 -10.07 -7.75
CA LEU A 62 13.01 -9.70 -7.05
C LEU A 62 14.23 -10.46 -7.60
N HIS A 63 14.10 -11.78 -7.82
CA HIS A 63 15.16 -12.60 -8.36
C HIS A 63 15.53 -12.19 -9.80
N ALA A 64 14.53 -11.95 -10.65
CA ALA A 64 14.78 -11.47 -12.01
C ALA A 64 15.49 -10.12 -12.02
N ALA A 65 15.05 -9.16 -11.17
CA ALA A 65 15.69 -7.86 -11.05
C ALA A 65 17.19 -7.97 -10.67
N LEU A 66 17.50 -8.83 -9.69
CA LEU A 66 18.87 -9.09 -9.27
C LEU A 66 19.70 -9.77 -10.38
N ALA A 67 19.15 -10.78 -11.05
CA ALA A 67 19.82 -11.53 -12.11
C ALA A 67 20.15 -10.66 -13.34
N HIS A 68 19.27 -9.72 -13.68
CA HIS A 68 19.45 -8.81 -14.82
C HIS A 68 20.09 -7.47 -14.45
N GLY A 69 20.43 -7.23 -13.16
CA GLY A 69 21.00 -5.96 -12.69
C GLY A 69 20.04 -4.78 -12.87
N LYS A 70 18.73 -5.03 -12.78
CA LYS A 70 17.68 -4.02 -12.93
C LYS A 70 17.11 -3.60 -11.58
N GLN A 71 16.59 -2.39 -11.54
CA GLN A 71 15.95 -1.83 -10.35
C GLN A 71 14.42 -1.91 -10.51
N VAL A 72 13.73 -2.20 -9.40
CA VAL A 72 12.28 -2.20 -9.30
C VAL A 72 11.87 -1.22 -8.23
N PHE A 73 11.03 -0.27 -8.61
CA PHE A 73 10.45 0.77 -7.76
C PHE A 73 8.99 0.46 -7.52
N CYS A 74 8.59 0.25 -6.27
CA CYS A 74 7.18 0.07 -5.92
C CYS A 74 6.53 1.42 -5.61
N VAL A 75 5.34 1.67 -6.15
CA VAL A 75 4.63 2.93 -5.95
C VAL A 75 3.94 2.95 -4.59
N MET A 76 4.64 3.44 -3.56
CA MET A 76 4.12 3.62 -2.20
C MET A 76 4.12 5.11 -1.84
N GLN A 77 3.34 5.87 -2.60
CA GLN A 77 3.34 7.34 -2.57
C GLN A 77 2.93 7.95 -1.22
N ASN A 78 2.27 7.21 -0.32
CA ASN A 78 1.92 7.71 1.01
C ASN A 78 3.13 7.99 1.91
N ARG A 79 4.28 7.35 1.65
CA ARG A 79 5.53 7.61 2.37
C ARG A 79 6.02 9.05 2.22
N TYR A 80 5.64 9.72 1.12
CA TYR A 80 6.04 11.11 0.82
C TYR A 80 5.12 12.17 1.42
N SER A 81 4.07 11.79 2.13
CA SER A 81 3.23 12.75 2.83
C SER A 81 3.98 13.35 4.02
N PRO A 82 3.88 14.68 4.26
CA PRO A 82 4.59 15.33 5.37
C PRO A 82 4.35 14.68 6.73
N PRO A 83 3.13 14.25 7.12
CA PRO A 83 2.93 13.50 8.35
C PRO A 83 3.65 12.15 8.38
N SER A 84 3.75 11.44 7.24
CA SER A 84 4.45 10.15 7.17
C SER A 84 5.96 10.32 7.34
N LEU A 85 6.55 11.33 6.69
CA LEU A 85 7.98 11.65 6.82
C LEU A 85 8.32 12.09 8.26
N TRP A 86 7.48 12.93 8.85
CA TRP A 86 7.64 13.34 10.24
C TRP A 86 7.54 12.14 11.21
N LEU A 87 6.55 11.25 11.03
CA LEU A 87 6.46 10.03 11.84
C LEU A 87 7.71 9.16 11.72
N LYS A 88 8.24 9.03 10.50
CA LYS A 88 9.47 8.26 10.27
C LYS A 88 10.63 8.83 11.06
N GLU A 89 10.80 10.15 11.05
CA GLU A 89 11.82 10.82 11.85
C GLU A 89 11.62 10.58 13.35
N MET A 90 10.38 10.68 13.86
CA MET A 90 10.08 10.46 15.28
C MET A 90 10.41 9.03 15.74
N VAL A 91 10.12 8.04 14.89
CA VAL A 91 10.43 6.63 15.16
C VAL A 91 11.94 6.37 15.06
N GLU A 92 12.60 6.80 13.98
CA GLU A 92 14.05 6.54 13.76
C GLU A 92 14.96 7.27 14.72
N SER A 93 14.60 8.47 15.14
CA SER A 93 15.35 9.23 16.15
C SER A 93 15.26 8.62 17.56
N GLY A 94 14.38 7.62 17.75
CA GLY A 94 14.12 7.05 19.07
C GLY A 94 13.39 7.99 20.04
N ARG A 95 12.91 9.14 19.57
CA ARG A 95 12.25 10.17 20.39
C ARG A 95 10.99 9.66 21.10
N LEU A 96 10.28 8.73 20.48
CA LEU A 96 9.11 8.08 21.06
C LEU A 96 9.48 7.06 22.16
N GLY A 97 10.75 6.60 22.22
CA GLY A 97 11.14 5.48 23.07
C GLY A 97 10.53 4.17 22.55
N GLN A 98 10.27 3.23 23.46
CA GLN A 98 9.68 1.94 23.11
C GLN A 98 8.24 2.10 22.62
N ILE A 99 7.94 1.62 21.40
CA ILE A 99 6.57 1.53 20.91
C ILE A 99 5.84 0.41 21.65
N ARG A 100 4.70 0.73 22.24
CA ARG A 100 3.91 -0.22 23.05
C ARG A 100 2.69 -0.72 22.29
N MET A 101 1.95 0.18 21.65
CA MET A 101 0.76 -0.17 20.89
C MET A 101 0.60 0.73 19.66
N VAL A 102 0.18 0.12 18.55
CA VAL A 102 -0.17 0.83 17.34
C VAL A 102 -1.57 0.40 16.89
N GLN A 103 -2.44 1.37 16.61
CA GLN A 103 -3.78 1.11 16.06
C GLN A 103 -3.90 1.77 14.69
N ILE A 104 -4.29 0.98 13.69
CA ILE A 104 -4.54 1.47 12.33
C ILE A 104 -6.00 1.26 12.00
N GLN A 105 -6.65 2.29 11.47
CA GLN A 105 -8.05 2.28 11.09
C GLN A 105 -8.19 2.83 9.68
N CYS A 106 -8.89 2.09 8.80
CA CYS A 106 -9.11 2.47 7.41
C CYS A 106 -10.57 2.22 7.03
N TYR A 107 -11.35 3.27 6.93
CA TYR A 107 -12.79 3.20 6.67
C TYR A 107 -13.14 4.02 5.43
N TRP A 108 -13.32 3.31 4.30
CA TRP A 108 -13.55 3.90 3.00
C TRP A 108 -14.89 3.46 2.41
N ASN A 109 -15.41 4.27 1.51
CA ASN A 109 -16.53 3.89 0.66
C ASN A 109 -16.00 3.29 -0.64
N ARG A 110 -16.46 2.06 -0.94
CA ARG A 110 -16.33 1.44 -2.25
C ARG A 110 -17.65 0.71 -2.52
N ASP A 111 -18.45 1.26 -3.39
CA ASP A 111 -19.76 0.74 -3.75
C ASP A 111 -19.84 0.38 -5.24
N ASP A 112 -21.01 0.21 -5.80
CA ASP A 112 -21.24 -0.12 -7.21
C ASP A 112 -20.61 0.90 -8.18
N ARG A 113 -20.41 2.14 -7.76
CA ARG A 113 -19.70 3.15 -8.56
C ARG A 113 -18.24 2.77 -8.76
N TYR A 114 -17.66 2.09 -7.79
CA TYR A 114 -16.27 1.60 -7.83
C TYR A 114 -16.15 0.23 -8.50
N TYR A 115 -16.97 -0.75 -8.08
CA TYR A 115 -16.85 -2.14 -8.54
C TYR A 115 -17.61 -2.41 -9.84
N GLY A 116 -18.71 -1.73 -10.09
CA GLY A 116 -19.60 -2.02 -11.23
C GLY A 116 -19.09 -1.55 -12.60
N LYS A 117 -18.06 -0.71 -12.67
CA LYS A 117 -17.61 -0.09 -13.92
C LYS A 117 -16.44 -0.80 -14.60
N ILE A 118 -15.62 -1.50 -13.87
CA ILE A 118 -14.35 -2.06 -14.35
C ILE A 118 -14.33 -3.56 -14.05
N PRO A 119 -14.35 -4.44 -15.07
CA PRO A 119 -14.59 -5.89 -14.89
C PRO A 119 -13.59 -6.63 -13.98
N TRP A 120 -12.37 -6.14 -13.83
CA TRP A 120 -11.38 -6.82 -12.99
C TRP A 120 -11.50 -6.47 -11.50
N LYS A 121 -12.11 -5.31 -11.20
CA LYS A 121 -12.32 -4.90 -9.81
C LYS A 121 -13.30 -5.84 -9.12
N GLY A 122 -12.99 -6.19 -7.88
CA GLY A 122 -13.78 -7.14 -7.10
C GLY A 122 -13.46 -8.61 -7.36
N THR A 123 -12.64 -8.94 -8.37
CA THR A 123 -12.26 -10.33 -8.65
C THR A 123 -11.03 -10.76 -7.82
N ARG A 124 -11.01 -11.99 -7.35
CA ARG A 124 -9.87 -12.49 -6.56
C ARG A 124 -8.58 -12.54 -7.37
N ASP A 125 -8.66 -12.90 -8.64
CA ASP A 125 -7.49 -13.15 -9.48
C ASP A 125 -6.79 -11.86 -9.97
N LEU A 126 -7.55 -10.78 -10.18
CA LEU A 126 -6.99 -9.54 -10.73
C LEU A 126 -6.95 -8.39 -9.73
N ASP A 127 -7.89 -8.33 -8.78
CA ASP A 127 -7.93 -7.32 -7.71
C ASP A 127 -7.16 -7.82 -6.47
N GLY A 128 -7.38 -9.09 -6.09
CA GLY A 128 -6.69 -9.77 -4.99
C GLY A 128 -7.39 -9.67 -3.64
N GLY A 129 -8.13 -8.60 -3.38
CA GLY A 129 -8.82 -8.37 -2.13
C GLY A 129 -8.61 -6.96 -1.56
N THR A 130 -9.41 -6.64 -0.56
CA THR A 130 -9.46 -5.28 0.01
C THR A 130 -8.11 -4.83 0.58
N LEU A 131 -7.35 -5.69 1.23
CA LEU A 131 -6.03 -5.35 1.78
C LEU A 131 -5.01 -5.06 0.67
N PHE A 132 -5.05 -5.76 -0.46
CA PHE A 132 -4.17 -5.51 -1.59
C PHE A 132 -4.48 -4.19 -2.28
N THR A 133 -5.73 -3.99 -2.68
CA THR A 133 -6.09 -2.86 -3.55
C THR A 133 -6.31 -1.56 -2.79
N GLN A 134 -7.04 -1.61 -1.66
CA GLN A 134 -7.41 -0.39 -0.95
C GLN A 134 -6.40 -0.01 0.13
N PHE A 135 -5.91 -0.98 0.91
CA PHE A 135 -5.23 -0.68 2.17
C PHE A 135 -3.75 -1.07 2.23
N SER A 136 -3.17 -1.55 1.14
CA SER A 136 -1.73 -1.86 1.07
C SER A 136 -0.83 -0.67 1.41
N HIS A 137 -1.24 0.56 1.10
CA HIS A 137 -0.51 1.77 1.51
C HIS A 137 -0.35 1.92 3.02
N PHE A 138 -1.37 1.54 3.79
CA PHE A 138 -1.33 1.68 5.26
C PHE A 138 -0.60 0.52 5.90
N ILE A 139 -0.62 -0.65 5.27
CA ILE A 139 0.22 -1.78 5.64
C ILE A 139 1.69 -1.48 5.33
N ASP A 140 1.96 -0.81 4.22
CA ASP A 140 3.29 -0.30 3.89
C ASP A 140 3.80 0.71 4.92
N ILE A 141 3.01 1.72 5.28
CA ILE A 141 3.36 2.69 6.32
C ILE A 141 3.64 1.99 7.66
N MET A 142 2.81 1.01 8.03
CA MET A 142 3.02 0.21 9.24
C MET A 142 4.37 -0.52 9.21
N TYR A 143 4.65 -1.24 8.12
CA TYR A 143 5.92 -1.96 7.95
C TYR A 143 7.12 -1.01 7.93
N TRP A 144 7.02 0.09 7.19
CA TRP A 144 8.08 1.08 7.06
C TRP A 144 8.44 1.77 8.37
N LEU A 145 7.46 2.00 9.24
CA LEU A 145 7.65 2.64 10.55
C LEU A 145 8.11 1.66 11.64
N PHE A 146 7.50 0.47 11.72
CA PHE A 146 7.62 -0.41 12.88
C PHE A 146 8.26 -1.77 12.56
N GLY A 147 8.46 -2.08 11.28
CA GLY A 147 9.00 -3.36 10.84
C GLY A 147 7.94 -4.45 10.70
N ASP A 148 8.40 -5.70 10.67
CA ASP A 148 7.59 -6.89 10.42
C ASP A 148 6.72 -7.26 11.62
N ILE A 149 5.67 -8.04 11.37
CA ILE A 149 4.68 -8.48 12.35
C ILE A 149 4.60 -10.01 12.45
N HIS A 150 4.14 -10.52 13.58
CA HIS A 150 3.87 -11.96 13.80
C HIS A 150 2.67 -12.16 14.74
N HIS A 151 2.30 -13.42 15.05
CA HIS A 151 1.14 -13.79 15.87
C HIS A 151 -0.17 -13.12 15.41
N ILE A 152 -0.36 -13.06 14.09
CA ILE A 152 -1.51 -12.40 13.50
C ILE A 152 -2.78 -13.21 13.77
N GLN A 153 -3.84 -12.52 14.22
CA GLN A 153 -5.18 -13.07 14.39
C GLN A 153 -6.18 -12.15 13.69
N GLY A 154 -6.97 -12.71 12.77
CA GLY A 154 -7.89 -11.94 11.93
C GLY A 154 -9.30 -12.49 11.90
N ARG A 155 -10.27 -11.58 11.72
CA ARG A 155 -11.66 -11.87 11.35
C ARG A 155 -12.03 -10.98 10.18
N PHE A 156 -12.53 -11.61 9.13
CA PHE A 156 -13.03 -10.94 7.95
C PHE A 156 -14.51 -11.21 7.75
N ALA A 157 -15.21 -10.25 7.14
CA ALA A 157 -16.61 -10.37 6.79
C ALA A 157 -16.89 -9.61 5.49
N ASP A 158 -17.93 -10.04 4.80
CA ASP A 158 -18.53 -9.31 3.71
C ASP A 158 -19.98 -8.95 4.10
N PHE A 159 -20.24 -7.67 4.27
CA PHE A 159 -21.53 -7.16 4.69
C PHE A 159 -22.33 -6.57 3.53
N ASN A 160 -21.68 -5.93 2.57
CA ASN A 160 -22.34 -5.15 1.52
C ASN A 160 -21.96 -5.54 0.10
N HIS A 161 -20.92 -6.36 -0.12
CA HIS A 161 -20.30 -6.52 -1.44
C HIS A 161 -20.42 -7.92 -2.03
N ALA A 162 -21.12 -8.86 -1.38
CA ALA A 162 -21.30 -10.24 -1.86
C ALA A 162 -21.89 -10.37 -3.28
N HIS A 163 -22.48 -9.30 -3.83
CA HIS A 163 -23.04 -9.25 -5.18
C HIS A 163 -22.05 -8.78 -6.25
N ASN A 164 -20.91 -8.19 -5.86
CA ASN A 164 -19.96 -7.57 -6.80
C ASN A 164 -18.49 -7.79 -6.48
N THR A 165 -18.15 -8.51 -5.37
CA THR A 165 -16.77 -8.89 -5.03
C THR A 165 -16.66 -10.37 -4.63
N ASP A 166 -15.49 -10.97 -4.84
CA ASP A 166 -15.15 -12.34 -4.43
C ASP A 166 -14.47 -12.39 -3.05
N PHE A 167 -14.44 -11.27 -2.33
CA PHE A 167 -13.69 -11.13 -1.10
C PHE A 167 -14.41 -10.23 -0.08
N GLU A 168 -13.83 -10.14 1.09
CA GLU A 168 -14.32 -9.36 2.22
C GLU A 168 -14.37 -7.85 1.95
N ASP A 169 -15.27 -7.17 2.63
CA ASP A 169 -15.33 -5.71 2.70
C ASP A 169 -14.86 -5.14 4.04
N SER A 170 -14.75 -5.98 5.06
CA SER A 170 -14.43 -5.55 6.42
C SER A 170 -13.55 -6.56 7.15
N GLY A 171 -12.68 -6.06 8.01
CA GLY A 171 -11.80 -6.91 8.81
C GLY A 171 -11.27 -6.26 10.08
N LEU A 172 -11.00 -7.12 11.05
CA LEU A 172 -10.36 -6.79 12.32
C LEU A 172 -9.19 -7.72 12.53
N LEU A 173 -8.00 -7.17 12.72
CA LEU A 173 -6.77 -7.92 12.95
C LEU A 173 -6.05 -7.41 14.19
N THR A 174 -5.39 -8.34 14.89
CA THR A 174 -4.42 -8.05 15.94
C THR A 174 -3.12 -8.79 15.66
N PHE A 175 -1.98 -8.24 16.09
CA PHE A 175 -0.65 -8.81 15.85
C PHE A 175 0.37 -8.24 16.83
N ASP A 176 1.54 -8.86 16.89
CA ASP A 176 2.70 -8.34 17.59
C ASP A 176 3.74 -7.85 16.56
N PHE A 177 4.47 -6.77 16.89
CA PHE A 177 5.63 -6.35 16.10
C PHE A 177 6.87 -7.16 16.47
N VAL A 178 7.66 -7.54 15.49
CA VAL A 178 8.93 -8.27 15.72
C VAL A 178 9.87 -7.45 16.59
N ASN A 179 9.86 -6.13 16.47
CA ASN A 179 10.68 -5.21 17.26
C ASN A 179 10.07 -4.87 18.63
N GLY A 180 8.97 -5.51 19.01
CA GLY A 180 8.26 -5.32 20.27
C GLY A 180 7.06 -4.38 20.15
N GLY A 181 6.11 -4.56 21.06
CA GLY A 181 4.81 -3.89 21.05
C GLY A 181 3.76 -4.69 20.28
N MET A 182 2.49 -4.29 20.41
CA MET A 182 1.36 -4.93 19.76
C MET A 182 0.64 -3.97 18.81
N GLY A 183 -0.11 -4.51 17.84
CA GLY A 183 -0.87 -3.71 16.92
C GLY A 183 -2.26 -4.25 16.62
N SER A 184 -3.10 -3.37 16.07
CA SER A 184 -4.37 -3.74 15.47
C SER A 184 -4.56 -3.01 14.14
N PHE A 185 -5.22 -3.70 13.22
CA PHE A 185 -5.63 -3.14 11.93
C PHE A 185 -7.12 -3.42 11.75
N SER A 186 -7.92 -2.37 11.67
CA SER A 186 -9.34 -2.45 11.40
C SER A 186 -9.67 -1.71 10.12
N PHE A 187 -10.45 -2.37 9.25
CA PHE A 187 -10.80 -1.78 7.98
C PHE A 187 -12.21 -2.12 7.54
N SER A 188 -12.79 -1.24 6.73
CA SER A 188 -14.02 -1.50 6.01
C SER A 188 -14.09 -0.67 4.74
N THR A 189 -14.57 -1.25 3.65
CA THR A 189 -14.98 -0.52 2.43
C THR A 189 -16.48 -0.31 2.36
N ALA A 190 -17.23 -0.77 3.38
CA ALA A 190 -18.69 -0.66 3.47
C ALA A 190 -19.19 0.66 4.10
N VAL A 191 -18.33 1.70 4.16
CA VAL A 191 -18.76 3.03 4.65
C VAL A 191 -19.72 3.66 3.66
N ASP A 192 -20.81 4.24 4.15
CA ASP A 192 -21.81 4.89 3.32
C ASP A 192 -21.28 6.19 2.68
N ARG A 193 -21.55 6.36 1.39
CA ARG A 193 -21.34 7.55 0.54
C ARG A 193 -19.92 7.97 0.25
N GLN A 194 -19.04 8.12 1.26
CA GLN A 194 -17.69 8.67 1.10
C GLN A 194 -16.72 8.07 2.10
N ASN A 195 -15.42 8.17 1.80
CA ASN A 195 -14.37 7.78 2.75
C ASN A 195 -14.52 8.56 4.05
N TYR A 196 -14.32 7.87 5.17
CA TYR A 196 -14.41 8.49 6.49
C TYR A 196 -13.01 8.81 7.04
N GLU A 197 -12.19 7.80 7.24
CA GLU A 197 -10.91 7.95 7.95
C GLU A 197 -9.87 6.95 7.46
N SER A 198 -8.61 7.38 7.45
CA SER A 198 -7.46 6.48 7.58
C SER A 198 -6.56 7.07 8.65
N SER A 199 -6.36 6.35 9.75
CA SER A 199 -5.60 6.85 10.89
C SER A 199 -4.64 5.82 11.46
N LEU A 200 -3.60 6.33 12.12
CA LEU A 200 -2.62 5.57 12.86
C LEU A 200 -2.41 6.25 14.21
N THR A 201 -2.66 5.51 15.29
CA THR A 201 -2.40 5.96 16.67
C THR A 201 -1.25 5.16 17.25
N ILE A 202 -0.27 5.86 17.80
CA ILE A 202 0.91 5.29 18.48
C ILE A 202 0.81 5.59 19.95
N ILE A 203 0.92 4.57 20.80
CA ILE A 203 1.15 4.69 22.22
C ILE A 203 2.57 4.19 22.48
N ALA A 204 3.43 5.09 22.95
CA ALA A 204 4.85 4.82 23.14
C ALA A 204 5.31 5.20 24.56
N GLU A 205 6.55 4.91 24.86
CA GLU A 205 7.13 5.16 26.18
C GLU A 205 7.17 6.65 26.53
N HIS A 206 7.48 7.50 25.54
CA HIS A 206 7.69 8.94 25.73
C HIS A 206 6.62 9.81 25.09
N GLY A 207 5.53 9.21 24.59
CA GLY A 207 4.44 10.01 24.03
C GLY A 207 3.34 9.24 23.35
N THR A 208 2.33 9.97 22.94
CA THR A 208 1.19 9.48 22.15
C THR A 208 1.01 10.36 20.93
N VAL A 209 0.86 9.73 19.77
CA VAL A 209 0.68 10.41 18.51
C VAL A 209 -0.52 9.81 17.77
N LYS A 210 -1.37 10.66 17.17
CA LYS A 210 -2.37 10.22 16.20
C LYS A 210 -2.21 11.02 14.90
N VAL A 211 -2.00 10.29 13.81
CA VAL A 211 -2.14 10.79 12.45
C VAL A 211 -3.49 10.33 11.92
N GLY A 212 -4.24 11.20 11.26
CA GLY A 212 -5.60 10.93 10.79
C GLY A 212 -5.90 11.62 9.46
N GLY A 213 -7.16 12.01 9.29
CA GLY A 213 -7.68 12.47 8.01
C GLY A 213 -8.09 11.32 7.10
N GLN A 214 -8.39 11.63 5.83
CA GLN A 214 -8.89 10.61 4.90
C GLN A 214 -7.82 9.55 4.55
N TYR A 215 -6.53 9.90 4.54
CA TYR A 215 -5.44 9.01 4.12
C TYR A 215 -4.14 9.26 4.92
N MET A 216 -4.26 9.54 6.22
CA MET A 216 -3.14 9.85 7.12
C MET A 216 -2.41 11.16 6.71
N ASN A 217 -3.16 12.18 6.37
CA ASN A 217 -2.67 13.47 5.87
C ASN A 217 -2.65 14.58 6.91
N GLU A 218 -3.06 14.29 8.14
CA GLU A 218 -3.20 15.27 9.22
C GLU A 218 -2.63 14.73 10.53
N ILE A 219 -1.95 15.58 11.31
CA ILE A 219 -1.60 15.26 12.69
C ILE A 219 -2.78 15.66 13.57
N VAL A 220 -3.47 14.67 14.12
CA VAL A 220 -4.66 14.89 14.98
C VAL A 220 -4.28 15.09 16.43
N HIS A 221 -3.21 14.42 16.88
CA HIS A 221 -2.72 14.51 18.24
C HIS A 221 -1.20 14.28 18.27
N CYS A 222 -0.49 15.12 19.04
CA CYS A 222 0.92 14.94 19.30
C CYS A 222 1.21 15.40 20.73
N ASP A 223 1.55 14.45 21.58
CA ASP A 223 2.03 14.67 22.95
C ASP A 223 3.28 13.80 23.15
N ILE A 224 4.45 14.42 23.00
CA ILE A 224 5.76 13.75 23.13
C ILE A 224 6.59 14.52 24.17
N SER A 225 7.10 13.84 25.17
CA SER A 225 7.88 14.41 26.25
C SER A 225 9.07 15.24 25.75
N GLY A 226 9.10 16.52 26.11
CA GLY A 226 10.19 17.43 25.74
C GLY A 226 10.29 17.76 24.24
N TYR A 227 9.19 17.58 23.49
CA TYR A 227 9.14 17.88 22.06
C TYR A 227 7.98 18.82 21.74
N GLU A 228 8.30 19.88 21.02
CA GLU A 228 7.32 20.77 20.44
C GLU A 228 7.23 20.47 18.95
N MET A 229 6.04 20.14 18.48
CA MET A 229 5.81 19.77 17.09
C MET A 229 5.96 20.97 16.17
N PRO A 230 6.80 20.91 15.12
CA PRO A 230 6.91 21.97 14.15
C PRO A 230 5.65 22.04 13.27
N GLU A 231 5.43 23.20 12.65
CA GLU A 231 4.46 23.29 11.58
C GLU A 231 4.94 22.46 10.37
N LEU A 232 4.12 21.51 9.94
CA LEU A 232 4.42 20.69 8.76
C LEU A 232 3.93 21.39 7.48
N PRO A 233 4.61 21.15 6.35
CA PRO A 233 4.07 21.56 5.05
C PRO A 233 2.68 20.97 4.82
N PRO A 234 1.82 21.62 4.02
CA PRO A 234 0.52 21.08 3.68
C PRO A 234 0.66 19.75 2.90
N SER A 235 -0.18 18.78 3.23
CA SER A 235 -0.26 17.54 2.46
C SER A 235 -0.90 17.78 1.10
N ASN A 236 -0.45 17.06 0.07
CA ASN A 236 -1.14 17.05 -1.22
C ASN A 236 -2.57 16.48 -1.04
N PRO A 237 -3.53 16.88 -1.89
CA PRO A 237 -4.88 16.35 -1.83
C PRO A 237 -4.91 14.85 -2.13
N ALA A 238 -6.03 14.19 -1.83
CA ALA A 238 -6.29 12.85 -2.31
C ALA A 238 -6.42 12.81 -3.84
N ASN A 239 -6.01 11.71 -4.45
CA ASN A 239 -6.35 11.43 -5.85
C ASN A 239 -7.86 11.45 -6.02
N ASP A 240 -8.34 12.23 -6.98
CA ASP A 240 -9.75 12.39 -7.30
C ASP A 240 -10.09 11.66 -8.61
N TYR A 241 -10.89 10.61 -8.50
CA TYR A 241 -11.33 9.82 -9.66
C TYR A 241 -12.81 10.12 -10.03
N GLY A 242 -13.37 11.20 -9.48
CA GLY A 242 -14.77 11.61 -9.68
C GLY A 242 -15.72 10.82 -8.77
N ASP A 243 -15.94 9.56 -9.07
CA ASP A 243 -16.86 8.70 -8.31
C ASP A 243 -16.35 8.33 -6.91
N TYR A 244 -15.04 8.36 -6.71
CA TYR A 244 -14.40 8.03 -5.42
C TYR A 244 -13.08 8.78 -5.24
N LYS A 245 -12.66 8.90 -3.98
CA LYS A 245 -11.36 9.44 -3.61
C LYS A 245 -10.39 8.29 -3.32
N GLY A 246 -9.15 8.47 -3.75
CA GLY A 246 -8.05 7.54 -3.47
C GLY A 246 -7.18 8.00 -2.29
N SER A 247 -5.93 7.60 -2.31
CA SER A 247 -4.89 7.99 -1.38
C SER A 247 -4.16 9.27 -1.85
N ALA A 248 -3.03 9.64 -1.22
CA ALA A 248 -2.29 10.86 -1.51
C ALA A 248 -1.84 10.97 -2.98
N ALA A 249 -1.98 12.17 -3.57
CA ALA A 249 -1.52 12.46 -4.93
C ALA A 249 -0.01 12.77 -4.97
N ASN A 250 0.82 11.84 -4.50
CA ASN A 250 2.28 12.00 -4.35
C ASN A 250 3.10 11.24 -5.41
N HIS A 251 2.50 10.81 -6.52
CA HIS A 251 3.20 10.07 -7.57
C HIS A 251 4.38 10.83 -8.17
N GLY A 252 4.30 12.17 -8.22
CA GLY A 252 5.41 13.03 -8.68
C GLY A 252 6.70 12.74 -7.92
N TYR A 253 6.65 12.65 -6.58
CA TYR A 253 7.82 12.35 -5.75
C TYR A 253 8.38 10.94 -5.99
N VAL A 254 7.52 9.97 -6.33
CA VAL A 254 7.98 8.63 -6.73
C VAL A 254 8.83 8.72 -7.98
N PHE A 255 8.37 9.43 -9.02
CA PHE A 255 9.12 9.60 -10.27
C PHE A 255 10.38 10.44 -10.10
N GLU A 256 10.37 11.46 -9.25
CA GLU A 256 11.58 12.21 -8.88
C GLU A 256 12.63 11.27 -8.28
N ASN A 257 12.22 10.39 -7.34
CA ASN A 257 13.11 9.39 -6.76
C ASN A 257 13.58 8.35 -7.79
N VAL A 258 12.74 7.92 -8.74
CA VAL A 258 13.14 7.03 -9.84
C VAL A 258 14.29 7.65 -10.63
N VAL A 259 14.12 8.90 -11.08
CA VAL A 259 15.15 9.63 -11.86
C VAL A 259 16.42 9.83 -11.04
N ALA A 260 16.30 10.27 -9.80
CA ALA A 260 17.44 10.51 -8.92
C ALA A 260 18.23 9.22 -8.61
N ALA A 261 17.51 8.12 -8.34
CA ALA A 261 18.12 6.82 -8.05
C ALA A 261 18.82 6.21 -9.26
N LEU A 262 18.18 6.26 -10.44
CA LEU A 262 18.79 5.77 -11.69
C LEU A 262 20.01 6.62 -12.13
N SER A 263 20.02 7.90 -11.75
CA SER A 263 21.16 8.80 -11.97
C SER A 263 22.27 8.66 -10.89
N GLY A 264 22.08 7.78 -9.90
CA GLY A 264 23.03 7.57 -8.80
C GLY A 264 23.08 8.70 -7.75
N MET A 265 22.12 9.63 -7.76
CA MET A 265 22.06 10.76 -6.83
C MET A 265 21.39 10.39 -5.50
N GLU A 266 20.48 9.42 -5.51
CA GLU A 266 19.71 9.00 -4.33
C GLU A 266 19.59 7.46 -4.26
N ARG A 267 19.08 6.99 -3.13
CA ARG A 267 18.66 5.59 -2.98
C ARG A 267 17.19 5.45 -3.33
N ILE A 268 16.82 4.23 -3.74
CA ILE A 268 15.40 3.89 -3.95
C ILE A 268 14.67 3.97 -2.62
N THR A 269 13.61 4.75 -2.57
CA THR A 269 12.76 4.90 -1.37
C THR A 269 11.91 3.67 -1.10
N THR A 270 11.43 2.99 -2.15
CA THR A 270 10.64 1.77 -2.05
C THR A 270 11.08 0.77 -3.11
N ASN A 271 11.94 -0.16 -2.74
CA ASN A 271 12.49 -1.17 -3.63
C ASN A 271 11.63 -2.45 -3.67
N ALA A 272 12.03 -3.41 -4.53
CA ALA A 272 11.33 -4.68 -4.68
C ALA A 272 11.22 -5.47 -3.36
N LEU A 273 12.24 -5.45 -2.49
CA LEU A 273 12.20 -6.17 -1.22
C LEU A 273 11.14 -5.61 -0.28
N GLU A 274 10.98 -4.29 -0.23
CA GLU A 274 9.96 -3.64 0.58
C GLU A 274 8.56 -3.91 0.01
N GLY A 275 8.39 -3.84 -1.31
CA GLY A 275 7.15 -4.23 -1.96
C GLY A 275 6.76 -5.69 -1.67
N LEU A 276 7.72 -6.60 -1.77
CA LEU A 276 7.56 -8.02 -1.42
C LEU A 276 7.15 -8.21 0.05
N LYS A 277 7.73 -7.45 0.98
CA LYS A 277 7.39 -7.52 2.40
C LYS A 277 5.95 -7.10 2.68
N VAL A 278 5.46 -6.09 1.99
CA VAL A 278 4.04 -5.69 2.09
C VAL A 278 3.12 -6.81 1.61
N VAL A 279 3.44 -7.43 0.48
CA VAL A 279 2.68 -8.59 -0.06
C VAL A 279 2.71 -9.76 0.93
N ASP A 280 3.88 -10.13 1.47
CA ASP A 280 4.02 -11.20 2.48
C ASP A 280 3.17 -10.93 3.74
N ILE A 281 3.17 -9.71 4.24
CA ILE A 281 2.34 -9.32 5.39
C ILE A 281 0.85 -9.47 5.05
N ILE A 282 0.40 -9.03 3.88
CA ILE A 282 -1.00 -9.14 3.44
C ILE A 282 -1.41 -10.62 3.32
N GLU A 283 -0.59 -11.47 2.70
CA GLU A 283 -0.88 -12.91 2.62
C GLU A 283 -1.02 -13.54 4.01
N ARG A 284 -0.11 -13.20 4.94
CA ARG A 284 -0.17 -13.71 6.33
C ARG A 284 -1.40 -13.17 7.08
N MET A 285 -1.81 -11.93 6.83
CA MET A 285 -3.07 -11.38 7.36
C MET A 285 -4.27 -12.19 6.86
N TYR A 286 -4.35 -12.47 5.56
CA TYR A 286 -5.42 -13.32 4.99
C TYR A 286 -5.36 -14.75 5.51
N ALA A 287 -4.18 -15.35 5.63
CA ALA A 287 -4.00 -16.71 6.15
C ALA A 287 -4.41 -16.84 7.64
N SER A 288 -4.38 -15.75 8.40
CA SER A 288 -4.79 -15.72 9.82
C SER A 288 -6.30 -15.74 10.02
N ALA A 289 -7.09 -15.59 8.95
CA ALA A 289 -8.53 -15.50 9.03
C ALA A 289 -9.15 -16.80 9.56
N SER A 290 -9.70 -16.75 10.76
CA SER A 290 -10.70 -17.74 11.17
C SER A 290 -11.91 -17.60 10.23
N ARG A 291 -12.46 -18.74 9.75
CA ARG A 291 -13.53 -18.86 8.74
C ARG A 291 -14.48 -17.66 8.68
N PRO A 292 -14.80 -17.14 7.48
CA PRO A 292 -15.68 -16.00 7.35
C PRO A 292 -17.02 -16.25 8.08
N MET A 293 -17.46 -15.27 8.84
CA MET A 293 -18.83 -15.28 9.35
C MET A 293 -19.77 -15.18 8.14
N LYS A 294 -20.65 -16.16 7.98
CA LYS A 294 -21.75 -16.05 7.02
C LYS A 294 -22.58 -14.81 7.40
N SER A 295 -22.90 -14.00 6.39
CA SER A 295 -23.83 -12.91 6.54
C SER A 295 -25.05 -13.34 7.37
N VAL A 296 -25.39 -12.57 8.39
CA VAL A 296 -26.69 -12.71 9.05
C VAL A 296 -27.74 -12.28 8.03
N THR A 297 -28.30 -13.22 7.31
CA THR A 297 -29.50 -12.97 6.52
C THR A 297 -30.57 -12.56 7.52
N SER A 298 -30.95 -11.28 7.52
CA SER A 298 -32.15 -10.80 8.19
C SER A 298 -33.33 -11.58 7.62
N SER A 299 -33.90 -12.44 8.45
CA SER A 299 -35.21 -13.06 8.24
C SER A 299 -36.34 -12.03 8.28
#